data_fd9a6e4fc221698fd06c6c9dd634743d
#
_entry.id   fd9a6e4fc221698fd06c6c9dd634743d
#
_cell.length_a   1.000
_cell.length_b   1.000
_cell.length_c   1.000
_cell.angle_alpha   90.00
_cell.angle_beta   90.00
_cell.angle_gamma   90.00
#
_symmetry.space_group_name_H-M   'P 1'
#
loop_
_entity.id
_entity.type
_entity.pdbx_description
1 polymer ?
#
loop_
_entity_poly.entity_id
_entity_poly.type
_entity_poly.pdbx_seq_one_letter_code
_entity_poly.pdbx_strand_id
1 'polypeptide(L)'
;MYLLDTKICIYFMKNAYPSLTQKLLSLHPSDLMISSVTVFELEYGAAKSKWGERTRQKLAMFLAPFTILPFTPDDAIRAGAIRAQFEKQGTTIGPYDVQLAGQAISRKLVFVTHNTAEFNRIPNLMLEDWVI
;
A
#
# COMPACT_ATOMS: atom_id res chain seq x y z
N MET A 1 13.83 -2.96 0.19
CA MET A 1 12.85 -2.14 0.90
C MET A 1 11.46 -2.39 0.35
N TYR A 2 10.45 -2.19 1.16
CA TYR A 2 9.09 -2.65 0.88
C TYR A 2 8.11 -1.49 0.97
N LEU A 3 7.15 -1.46 0.05
CA LEU A 3 5.99 -0.57 0.12
C LEU A 3 4.75 -1.41 0.44
N LEU A 4 4.05 -1.07 1.51
CA LEU A 4 2.91 -1.85 1.98
C LEU A 4 1.61 -1.38 1.31
N ASP A 5 0.84 -2.34 0.77
CA ASP A 5 -0.51 -2.05 0.27
C ASP A 5 -1.40 -1.62 1.43
N THR A 6 -2.39 -0.78 1.14
CA THR A 6 -3.32 -0.27 2.15
C THR A 6 -4.02 -1.39 2.92
N LYS A 7 -4.48 -2.44 2.23
CA LYS A 7 -5.13 -3.57 2.90
C LYS A 7 -4.18 -4.35 3.82
N ILE A 8 -2.89 -4.41 3.46
CA ILE A 8 -1.88 -5.03 4.33
C ILE A 8 -1.80 -4.28 5.66
N CYS A 9 -1.81 -2.95 5.60
CA CYS A 9 -1.82 -2.12 6.81
C CYS A 9 -3.06 -2.40 7.67
N ILE A 10 -4.22 -2.49 7.04
CA ILE A 10 -5.48 -2.77 7.74
C ILE A 10 -5.43 -4.16 8.40
N TYR A 11 -4.98 -5.18 7.66
CA TYR A 11 -4.86 -6.54 8.18
C TYR A 11 -3.91 -6.60 9.38
N PHE A 12 -2.79 -5.88 9.29
CA PHE A 12 -1.83 -5.84 10.40
C PHE A 12 -2.44 -5.17 11.63
N MET A 13 -3.12 -4.03 11.46
CA MET A 13 -3.75 -3.33 12.57
C MET A 13 -4.84 -4.17 13.26
N LYS A 14 -5.52 -5.01 12.47
CA LYS A 14 -6.56 -5.93 13.00
C LYS A 14 -6.00 -7.25 13.50
N ASN A 15 -4.70 -7.47 13.33
CA ASN A 15 -4.06 -8.75 13.63
C ASN A 15 -4.79 -9.92 12.94
N ALA A 16 -5.16 -9.72 11.66
CA ALA A 16 -6.01 -10.65 10.93
C ALA A 16 -5.29 -11.94 10.51
N TYR A 17 -3.97 -11.86 10.25
CA TYR A 17 -3.18 -12.97 9.73
C TYR A 17 -1.88 -13.10 10.51
N PRO A 18 -1.70 -14.20 11.26
CA PRO A 18 -0.46 -14.38 12.06
C PRO A 18 0.82 -14.36 11.22
N SER A 19 0.81 -14.93 10.02
CA SER A 19 1.98 -14.94 9.14
C SER A 19 2.41 -13.53 8.76
N LEU A 20 1.44 -12.66 8.45
CA LEU A 20 1.70 -11.27 8.12
C LEU A 20 2.28 -10.52 9.33
N THR A 21 1.67 -10.68 10.49
CA THR A 21 2.12 -10.04 11.72
C THR A 21 3.56 -10.45 12.06
N GLN A 22 3.87 -11.75 11.98
CA GLN A 22 5.20 -12.26 12.24
C GLN A 22 6.23 -11.68 11.26
N LYS A 23 5.89 -11.64 9.98
CA LYS A 23 6.81 -11.12 8.96
C LYS A 23 7.10 -9.65 9.19
N LEU A 24 6.07 -8.84 9.40
CA LEU A 24 6.24 -7.40 9.66
C LEU A 24 7.09 -7.14 10.89
N LEU A 25 6.83 -7.86 11.98
CA LEU A 25 7.58 -7.67 13.22
C LEU A 25 9.01 -8.19 13.14
N SER A 26 9.32 -9.05 12.17
CA SER A 26 10.69 -9.56 11.95
C SER A 26 11.59 -8.57 11.21
N LEU A 27 11.02 -7.54 10.59
CA LEU A 27 11.75 -6.58 9.78
C LEU A 27 11.96 -5.27 10.55
N HIS A 28 13.04 -4.58 10.18
CA HIS A 28 13.30 -3.26 10.75
C HIS A 28 12.30 -2.25 10.18
N PRO A 29 11.65 -1.41 11.01
CA PRO A 29 10.67 -0.44 10.51
C PRO A 29 11.20 0.49 9.42
N SER A 30 12.50 0.80 9.41
CA SER A 30 13.10 1.64 8.37
C SER A 30 13.09 1.01 6.98
N ASP A 31 12.89 -0.32 6.90
CA ASP A 31 12.78 -1.01 5.61
C ASP A 31 11.35 -1.08 5.11
N LEU A 32 10.38 -0.61 5.90
CA LEU A 32 8.95 -0.69 5.63
C LEU A 32 8.42 0.72 5.37
N MET A 33 7.85 0.92 4.18
CA MET A 33 7.39 2.24 3.76
C MET A 33 5.90 2.22 3.49
N ILE A 34 5.26 3.34 3.78
CA ILE A 34 3.83 3.55 3.58
C ILE A 34 3.66 4.81 2.74
N SER A 35 2.92 4.68 1.63
CA SER A 35 2.65 5.82 0.75
C SER A 35 1.74 6.84 1.41
N SER A 36 1.91 8.12 1.08
CA SER A 36 0.94 9.15 1.45
C SER A 36 -0.46 8.85 0.87
N VAL A 37 -0.54 8.12 -0.24
CA VAL A 37 -1.82 7.62 -0.79
C VAL A 37 -2.50 6.69 0.21
N THR A 38 -1.75 5.76 0.78
CA THR A 38 -2.26 4.85 1.83
C THR A 38 -2.69 5.62 3.07
N VAL A 39 -1.91 6.61 3.49
CA VAL A 39 -2.28 7.48 4.62
C VAL A 39 -3.62 8.14 4.36
N PHE A 40 -3.85 8.67 3.15
CA PHE A 40 -5.14 9.23 2.77
C PHE A 40 -6.27 8.22 2.92
N GLU A 41 -6.09 7.00 2.39
CA GLU A 41 -7.13 5.97 2.47
C GLU A 41 -7.44 5.60 3.92
N LEU A 42 -6.42 5.46 4.76
CA LEU A 42 -6.58 5.10 6.17
C LEU A 42 -7.22 6.24 6.97
N GLU A 43 -6.83 7.48 6.72
CA GLU A 43 -7.43 8.65 7.36
C GLU A 43 -8.89 8.81 6.96
N TYR A 44 -9.22 8.59 5.68
CA TYR A 44 -10.60 8.59 5.22
C TYR A 44 -11.42 7.53 5.96
N GLY A 45 -10.89 6.31 6.08
CA GLY A 45 -11.55 5.23 6.81
C GLY A 45 -11.79 5.57 8.27
N ALA A 46 -10.81 6.21 8.93
CA ALA A 46 -10.95 6.66 10.31
C ALA A 46 -12.02 7.74 10.44
N ALA A 47 -12.01 8.71 9.53
CA ALA A 47 -12.94 9.85 9.58
C ALA A 47 -14.40 9.41 9.44
N LYS A 48 -14.69 8.41 8.63
CA LYS A 48 -16.07 7.91 8.45
C LYS A 48 -16.46 6.84 9.48
N SER A 49 -15.52 6.39 10.31
CA SER A 49 -15.78 5.36 11.32
C SER A 49 -16.69 5.89 12.43
N LYS A 50 -17.55 5.01 12.97
CA LYS A 50 -18.38 5.30 14.15
C LYS A 50 -17.53 5.71 15.35
N TRP A 51 -16.29 5.19 15.44
CA TRP A 51 -15.34 5.47 16.53
C TRP A 51 -14.17 6.31 16.03
N GLY A 52 -14.44 7.33 15.21
CA GLY A 52 -13.45 8.07 14.44
C GLY A 52 -12.23 8.52 15.23
N GLU A 53 -12.42 9.16 16.41
CA GLU A 53 -11.31 9.65 17.21
C GLU A 53 -10.44 8.50 17.74
N ARG A 54 -11.06 7.44 18.26
CA ARG A 54 -10.33 6.27 18.74
C ARG A 54 -9.58 5.59 17.60
N THR A 55 -10.24 5.42 16.45
CA THR A 55 -9.63 4.82 15.26
C THR A 55 -8.45 5.65 14.79
N ARG A 56 -8.58 6.97 14.79
CA ARG A 56 -7.51 7.86 14.37
C ARG A 56 -6.30 7.80 15.30
N GLN A 57 -6.53 7.69 16.61
CA GLN A 57 -5.43 7.52 17.57
C GLN A 57 -4.68 6.22 17.33
N LYS A 58 -5.38 5.11 17.09
CA LYS A 58 -4.75 3.83 16.74
C LYS A 58 -3.96 3.93 15.45
N LEU A 59 -4.51 4.63 14.45
CA LEU A 59 -3.83 4.85 13.18
C LEU A 59 -2.53 5.63 13.37
N ALA A 60 -2.55 6.70 14.16
CA ALA A 60 -1.35 7.49 14.44
C ALA A 60 -0.27 6.64 15.11
N MET A 61 -0.65 5.78 16.04
CA MET A 61 0.29 4.87 16.71
C MET A 61 0.87 3.85 15.72
N PHE A 62 0.05 3.32 14.83
CA PHE A 62 0.50 2.38 13.81
C PHE A 62 1.52 3.02 12.86
N LEU A 63 1.25 4.24 12.40
CA LEU A 63 2.08 4.92 11.39
C LEU A 63 3.40 5.43 11.94
N ALA A 64 3.49 5.68 13.25
CA ALA A 64 4.62 6.39 13.86
C ALA A 64 6.01 5.78 13.54
N PRO A 65 6.20 4.44 13.55
CA PRO A 65 7.54 3.88 13.30
C PRO A 65 7.93 3.81 11.83
N PHE A 66 7.00 4.02 10.89
CA PHE A 66 7.27 3.80 9.46
C PHE A 66 7.66 5.08 8.75
N THR A 67 8.38 4.91 7.63
CA THR A 67 8.67 6.02 6.73
C THR A 67 7.47 6.25 5.81
N ILE A 68 6.95 7.47 5.80
CA ILE A 68 5.88 7.86 4.89
C ILE A 68 6.50 8.43 3.62
N LEU A 69 6.20 7.82 2.47
CA LEU A 69 6.69 8.27 1.18
C LEU A 69 5.69 9.21 0.52
N PRO A 70 6.07 10.46 0.27
CA PRO A 70 5.20 11.37 -0.50
C PRO A 70 5.03 10.85 -1.92
N PHE A 71 3.79 10.92 -2.44
CA PHE A 71 3.50 10.62 -3.83
C PHE A 71 3.96 11.79 -4.68
N THR A 72 4.99 11.58 -5.49
CA THR A 72 5.68 12.65 -6.23
C THR A 72 5.25 12.70 -7.70
N PRO A 73 5.61 13.79 -8.44
CA PRO A 73 5.36 13.82 -9.89
C PRO A 73 5.93 12.63 -10.65
N ASP A 74 7.11 12.12 -10.30
CA ASP A 74 7.67 10.93 -10.95
C ASP A 74 6.79 9.70 -10.72
N ASP A 75 6.26 9.54 -9.52
CA ASP A 75 5.32 8.48 -9.20
C ASP A 75 4.05 8.61 -10.04
N ALA A 76 3.56 9.84 -10.18
CA ALA A 76 2.35 10.14 -10.95
C ALA A 76 2.52 9.82 -12.44
N ILE A 77 3.69 10.13 -13.02
CA ILE A 77 3.99 9.81 -14.42
C ILE A 77 3.89 8.30 -14.64
N ARG A 78 4.49 7.53 -13.75
CA ARG A 78 4.49 6.07 -13.86
C ARG A 78 3.08 5.51 -13.69
N ALA A 79 2.34 5.97 -12.69
CA ALA A 79 0.97 5.53 -12.42
C ALA A 79 0.04 5.86 -13.58
N GLY A 80 0.15 7.05 -14.15
CA GLY A 80 -0.65 7.46 -15.30
C GLY A 80 -0.41 6.58 -16.52
N ALA A 81 0.84 6.22 -16.78
CA ALA A 81 1.18 5.33 -17.89
C ALA A 81 0.57 3.92 -17.71
N ILE A 82 0.61 3.39 -16.49
CA ILE A 82 0.00 2.09 -16.18
C ILE A 82 -1.51 2.13 -16.41
N ARG A 83 -2.17 3.15 -15.91
CA ARG A 83 -3.63 3.30 -16.07
C ARG A 83 -4.03 3.39 -17.54
N ALA A 84 -3.31 4.18 -18.32
CA ALA A 84 -3.59 4.33 -19.76
C ALA A 84 -3.43 2.99 -20.48
N GLN A 85 -2.40 2.24 -20.16
CA GLN A 85 -2.14 0.94 -20.78
C GLN A 85 -3.25 -0.06 -20.47
N PHE A 86 -3.73 -0.10 -19.22
CA PHE A 86 -4.79 -1.03 -18.83
C PHE A 86 -6.12 -0.66 -19.45
N GLU A 87 -6.45 0.64 -19.55
CA GLU A 87 -7.66 1.09 -20.22
C GLU A 87 -7.66 0.72 -21.71
N LYS A 88 -6.51 0.82 -22.37
CA LYS A 88 -6.35 0.38 -23.75
C LYS A 88 -6.63 -1.11 -23.94
N GLN A 89 -6.25 -1.92 -22.95
CA GLN A 89 -6.45 -3.36 -23.00
C GLN A 89 -7.87 -3.78 -22.62
N GLY A 90 -8.73 -2.82 -22.27
CA GLY A 90 -10.09 -3.10 -21.83
C GLY A 90 -10.18 -3.63 -20.40
N THR A 91 -9.09 -3.54 -19.65
CA THR A 91 -9.04 -3.91 -18.23
C THR A 91 -8.78 -2.67 -17.40
N THR A 92 -9.30 -2.64 -16.17
CA THR A 92 -9.11 -1.51 -15.29
C THR A 92 -8.41 -1.93 -14.02
N ILE A 93 -7.84 -0.95 -13.33
CA ILE A 93 -7.24 -1.12 -12.02
C ILE A 93 -7.75 0.02 -11.13
N GLY A 94 -7.95 -0.24 -9.85
CA GLY A 94 -8.46 0.76 -8.91
C GLY A 94 -7.60 2.01 -8.90
N PRO A 95 -8.21 3.20 -8.71
CA PRO A 95 -7.48 4.48 -8.84
C PRO A 95 -6.37 4.65 -7.81
N TYR A 96 -6.52 4.13 -6.60
CA TYR A 96 -5.45 4.19 -5.59
C TYR A 96 -4.44 3.06 -5.78
N ASP A 97 -4.90 1.90 -6.20
CA ASP A 97 -4.02 0.75 -6.47
C ASP A 97 -3.01 1.07 -7.56
N VAL A 98 -3.44 1.75 -8.63
CA VAL A 98 -2.53 2.14 -9.71
C VAL A 98 -1.49 3.16 -9.23
N GLN A 99 -1.87 4.04 -8.33
CA GLN A 99 -0.93 5.00 -7.75
C GLN A 99 0.13 4.30 -6.90
N LEU A 100 -0.28 3.34 -6.07
CA LEU A 100 0.66 2.57 -5.25
C LEU A 100 1.62 1.76 -6.13
N ALA A 101 1.10 1.10 -7.16
CA ALA A 101 1.93 0.33 -8.09
C ALA A 101 2.95 1.23 -8.82
N GLY A 102 2.50 2.38 -9.29
CA GLY A 102 3.38 3.35 -9.95
C GLY A 102 4.49 3.85 -9.02
N GLN A 103 4.15 4.12 -7.78
CA GLN A 103 5.14 4.54 -6.79
C GLN A 103 6.17 3.44 -6.50
N ALA A 104 5.71 2.20 -6.34
CA ALA A 104 6.62 1.08 -6.10
C ALA A 104 7.62 0.90 -7.24
N ILE A 105 7.15 0.98 -8.48
CA ILE A 105 8.02 0.87 -9.66
C ILE A 105 8.99 2.05 -9.72
N SER A 106 8.49 3.28 -9.55
CA SER A 106 9.28 4.51 -9.60
C SER A 106 10.41 4.49 -8.58
N ARG A 107 10.15 3.95 -7.39
CA ARG A 107 11.11 3.91 -6.28
C ARG A 107 11.88 2.59 -6.19
N LYS A 108 11.59 1.63 -7.08
CA LYS A 108 12.23 0.29 -7.08
C LYS A 108 12.02 -0.43 -5.76
N LEU A 109 10.81 -0.39 -5.25
CA LEU A 109 10.41 -1.04 -4.00
C LEU A 109 9.66 -2.34 -4.31
N VAL A 110 9.79 -3.33 -3.43
CA VAL A 110 8.94 -4.51 -3.46
C VAL A 110 7.57 -4.11 -2.89
N PHE A 111 6.52 -4.35 -3.67
CA PHE A 111 5.15 -4.06 -3.24
C PHE A 111 4.57 -5.26 -2.53
N VAL A 112 4.17 -5.06 -1.27
CA VAL A 112 3.61 -6.13 -0.44
C VAL A 112 2.09 -6.04 -0.51
N THR A 113 1.47 -7.06 -1.08
CA THR A 113 0.01 -7.11 -1.28
C THR A 113 -0.47 -8.55 -1.19
N HIS A 114 -1.72 -8.73 -0.77
CA HIS A 114 -2.41 -10.01 -0.84
C HIS A 114 -3.21 -10.15 -2.15
N ASN A 115 -3.45 -9.05 -2.85
CA ASN A 115 -4.20 -9.04 -4.11
C ASN A 115 -3.27 -9.28 -5.30
N THR A 116 -2.60 -10.42 -5.30
CA THR A 116 -1.60 -10.74 -6.33
C THR A 116 -2.24 -10.96 -7.71
N ALA A 117 -3.48 -11.42 -7.76
CA ALA A 117 -4.19 -11.62 -9.03
C ALA A 117 -4.31 -10.31 -9.82
N GLU A 118 -4.57 -9.19 -9.15
CA GLU A 118 -4.67 -7.89 -9.79
C GLU A 118 -3.28 -7.33 -10.13
N PHE A 119 -2.37 -7.31 -9.15
CA PHE A 119 -1.10 -6.63 -9.30
C PHE A 119 -0.09 -7.40 -10.17
N ASN A 120 -0.22 -8.72 -10.29
CA ASN A 120 0.64 -9.51 -11.19
C ASN A 120 0.49 -9.10 -12.66
N ARG A 121 -0.59 -8.45 -13.02
CA ARG A 121 -0.82 -7.96 -14.39
C ARG A 121 0.07 -6.76 -14.75
N ILE A 122 0.68 -6.12 -13.77
CA ILE A 122 1.47 -4.90 -13.98
C ILE A 122 2.91 -5.29 -14.28
N PRO A 123 3.42 -4.95 -15.50
CA PRO A 123 4.81 -5.26 -15.85
C PRO A 123 5.80 -4.53 -14.93
N ASN A 124 6.89 -5.20 -14.62
CA ASN A 124 8.02 -4.67 -13.85
C ASN A 124 7.72 -4.38 -12.38
N LEU A 125 6.54 -4.76 -11.88
CA LEU A 125 6.22 -4.61 -10.46
C LEU A 125 6.74 -5.83 -9.69
N MET A 126 7.60 -5.59 -8.72
CA MET A 126 8.08 -6.64 -7.81
C MET A 126 7.05 -6.83 -6.69
N LEU A 127 6.57 -8.07 -6.52
CA LEU A 127 5.51 -8.39 -5.56
C LEU A 127 5.97 -9.40 -4.53
N GLU A 128 5.48 -9.24 -3.31
CA GLU A 128 5.49 -10.29 -2.28
C GLU A 128 4.14 -10.33 -1.59
N ASP A 129 3.70 -11.54 -1.26
CA ASP A 129 2.49 -11.76 -0.46
C ASP A 129 2.91 -12.40 0.86
N TRP A 130 2.63 -11.71 1.96
CA TRP A 130 3.00 -12.17 3.31
C TRP A 130 1.81 -12.79 4.05
N VAL A 131 0.68 -12.92 3.37
CA VAL A 131 -0.52 -13.56 3.92
C VAL A 131 -0.55 -15.02 3.43
N ILE A 132 -0.29 -15.92 4.35
CA ILE A 132 -0.23 -17.35 4.04
C ILE A 132 -1.20 -18.12 4.92
#